data_54c9afe36ba51689152d12ce1f0a10e4
#
_entry.id   54c9afe36ba51689152d12ce1f0a10e4
#
_cell.length_a   1.000
_cell.length_b   1.000
_cell.length_c   1.000
_cell.angle_alpha   90.00
_cell.angle_beta   90.00
_cell.angle_gamma   90.00
#
_symmetry.space_group_name_H-M   'P 1'
#
loop_
_entity.id
_entity.type
_entity.pdbx_description
1 polymer ?
#
loop_
_entity_poly.entity_id
_entity_poly.type
_entity_poly.pdbx_seq_one_letter_code
_entity_poly.pdbx_strand_id
1 'polypeptide(L)'
;VLTEVKLSSWNDAPAIRKSIDAGTDDLDLGVCHDITAGNLSLDGLFCNLREIPHLDFTKPWWPSFTVDSLTVNGKMYLYSNYSGYNGLRGTKNMYVNLEKLQDLSLDSPYDMVRNQEWTLDRVIEMTKGIYTDLNGDGERTRDDFYGFAFTGLFYGWLENFGVEAYTHAEDGKTVELTLNNDRTVQIVDTVKGWLYNGNEGVYYKSKHKSLHDTDSYPVIFADGNCLFTYGSLYVLLDELVNADVVYGILPMPLLDETQESYLGVCYDSPMWIPTTVSDMDRTGVVVEAMSIEGYRTILPAYKDVALKNRYTVDKDSAEMLDIIFANRLLSFSYIYGGDQGFQQILNTLIPSDSLQFASYYTANEPKELKRIAEINAAFSD
;
A
#
# COMPACT_ATOMS: atom_id res chain seq x y z
N VAL A 1 -23.58 -0.69 23.38
CA VAL A 1 -23.21 -2.01 22.83
C VAL A 1 -22.95 -1.80 21.34
N LEU A 2 -21.78 -2.20 20.86
CA LEU A 2 -21.51 -2.22 19.42
C LEU A 2 -22.07 -3.53 18.86
N THR A 3 -22.83 -3.42 17.76
CA THR A 3 -23.35 -4.58 17.02
C THR A 3 -22.69 -4.64 15.67
N GLU A 4 -22.05 -5.77 15.38
CA GLU A 4 -21.39 -5.98 14.08
C GLU A 4 -22.40 -6.55 13.08
N VAL A 5 -22.50 -5.90 11.91
CA VAL A 5 -23.23 -6.42 10.75
C VAL A 5 -22.18 -6.80 9.68
N LYS A 6 -22.06 -8.08 9.39
CA LYS A 6 -21.11 -8.58 8.37
C LYS A 6 -21.75 -8.52 6.98
N LEU A 7 -21.03 -7.92 6.05
CA LEU A 7 -21.35 -8.00 4.63
C LEU A 7 -20.93 -9.35 4.06
N SER A 8 -21.49 -9.74 2.92
CA SER A 8 -21.19 -11.01 2.24
C SER A 8 -19.73 -11.08 1.75
N SER A 9 -19.13 -9.94 1.47
CA SER A 9 -17.72 -9.79 1.14
C SER A 9 -17.20 -8.41 1.56
N TRP A 10 -15.90 -8.27 1.66
CA TRP A 10 -15.22 -7.02 1.95
C TRP A 10 -15.38 -5.94 0.84
N ASN A 11 -15.94 -6.33 -0.31
CA ASN A 11 -16.19 -5.48 -1.49
C ASN A 11 -17.68 -5.49 -1.89
N ASP A 12 -18.58 -5.46 -0.91
CA ASP A 12 -20.02 -5.56 -1.16
C ASP A 12 -20.68 -4.17 -1.34
N ALA A 13 -20.22 -3.43 -2.36
CA ALA A 13 -20.80 -2.13 -2.71
C ALA A 13 -22.33 -2.17 -2.91
N PRO A 14 -22.91 -3.19 -3.59
CA PRO A 14 -24.38 -3.26 -3.76
C PRO A 14 -25.14 -3.36 -2.45
N ALA A 15 -24.66 -4.11 -1.46
CA ALA A 15 -25.31 -4.24 -0.17
C ALA A 15 -25.27 -2.93 0.63
N ILE A 16 -24.09 -2.26 0.64
CA ILE A 16 -23.93 -0.95 1.29
C ILE A 16 -24.89 0.06 0.66
N ARG A 17 -24.85 0.19 -0.66
CA ARG A 17 -25.74 1.11 -1.40
C ARG A 17 -27.20 0.83 -1.10
N LYS A 18 -27.63 -0.42 -1.17
CA LYS A 18 -29.02 -0.81 -0.92
C LYS A 18 -29.49 -0.40 0.47
N SER A 19 -28.66 -0.55 1.51
CA SER A 19 -29.01 -0.15 2.87
C SER A 19 -29.20 1.37 2.96
N ILE A 20 -28.28 2.14 2.38
CA ILE A 20 -28.32 3.61 2.43
C ILE A 20 -29.47 4.15 1.57
N ASP A 21 -29.66 3.67 0.34
CA ASP A 21 -30.73 4.10 -0.57
C ASP A 21 -32.13 3.77 -0.01
N ALA A 22 -32.25 2.72 0.81
CA ALA A 22 -33.49 2.40 1.50
C ALA A 22 -33.81 3.37 2.63
N GLY A 23 -32.90 4.24 3.02
CA GLY A 23 -33.08 5.21 4.10
C GLY A 23 -33.18 4.56 5.47
N THR A 24 -32.69 3.33 5.63
CA THR A 24 -32.69 2.62 6.91
C THR A 24 -31.55 3.08 7.78
N ASP A 25 -31.80 3.27 9.09
CA ASP A 25 -30.77 3.60 10.09
C ASP A 25 -30.15 2.30 10.66
N ASP A 26 -29.72 1.40 9.77
CA ASP A 26 -29.17 0.10 10.15
C ASP A 26 -27.66 0.13 10.43
N LEU A 27 -27.00 1.18 9.95
CA LEU A 27 -25.54 1.32 10.04
C LEU A 27 -25.19 2.71 10.58
N ASP A 28 -24.44 2.77 11.68
CA ASP A 28 -23.85 4.01 12.21
C ASP A 28 -22.44 4.27 11.63
N LEU A 29 -21.72 3.20 11.31
CA LEU A 29 -20.33 3.22 10.85
C LEU A 29 -20.08 2.00 9.95
N GLY A 30 -19.30 2.18 8.91
CA GLY A 30 -18.91 1.08 8.03
C GLY A 30 -17.42 1.06 7.67
N VAL A 31 -16.99 -0.10 7.18
CA VAL A 31 -15.65 -0.37 6.68
C VAL A 31 -15.78 -1.20 5.41
N CYS A 32 -15.09 -0.83 4.35
CA CYS A 32 -15.00 -1.66 3.14
C CYS A 32 -13.68 -1.40 2.41
N HIS A 33 -13.48 -2.12 1.31
CA HIS A 33 -12.29 -1.98 0.47
C HIS A 33 -12.07 -0.53 -0.01
N ASP A 34 -10.82 -0.09 -0.07
CA ASP A 34 -10.40 1.26 -0.43
C ASP A 34 -11.13 1.84 -1.65
N ILE A 35 -11.03 1.18 -2.81
CA ILE A 35 -11.64 1.64 -4.06
C ILE A 35 -13.18 1.65 -3.97
N THR A 36 -13.75 0.67 -3.27
CA THR A 36 -15.20 0.61 -3.04
C THR A 36 -15.66 1.79 -2.20
N ALA A 37 -14.95 2.08 -1.12
CA ALA A 37 -15.24 3.24 -0.26
C ALA A 37 -15.11 4.55 -1.04
N GLY A 38 -14.05 4.70 -1.84
CA GLY A 38 -13.86 5.86 -2.71
C GLY A 38 -15.02 6.06 -3.68
N ASN A 39 -15.44 5.01 -4.40
CA ASN A 39 -16.56 5.09 -5.34
C ASN A 39 -17.88 5.45 -4.65
N LEU A 40 -18.21 4.81 -3.52
CA LEU A 40 -19.45 5.09 -2.80
C LEU A 40 -19.47 6.50 -2.20
N SER A 41 -18.33 7.03 -1.79
CA SER A 41 -18.24 8.41 -1.30
C SER A 41 -18.48 9.44 -2.40
N LEU A 42 -17.98 9.20 -3.62
CA LEU A 42 -18.24 10.07 -4.78
C LEU A 42 -19.72 10.05 -5.22
N ASP A 43 -20.42 8.96 -4.92
CA ASP A 43 -21.86 8.85 -5.16
C ASP A 43 -22.71 9.54 -4.06
N GLY A 44 -22.05 10.21 -3.09
CA GLY A 44 -22.72 10.99 -2.04
C GLY A 44 -23.37 10.15 -0.94
N LEU A 45 -22.91 8.91 -0.74
CA LEU A 45 -23.52 7.99 0.25
C LEU A 45 -22.96 8.19 1.67
N PHE A 46 -21.87 8.96 1.83
CA PHE A 46 -21.19 9.13 3.11
C PHE A 46 -21.22 10.59 3.58
N CYS A 47 -21.30 10.78 4.88
CA CYS A 47 -21.28 12.10 5.51
C CYS A 47 -19.91 12.77 5.35
N ASN A 48 -19.89 14.10 5.25
CA ASN A 48 -18.67 14.88 5.43
C ASN A 48 -18.24 14.81 6.90
N LEU A 49 -17.16 14.11 7.16
CA LEU A 49 -16.65 13.86 8.52
C LEU A 49 -16.23 15.15 9.22
N ARG A 50 -15.90 16.21 8.48
CA ARG A 50 -15.59 17.54 9.05
C ARG A 50 -16.78 18.23 9.70
N GLU A 51 -17.99 17.74 9.43
CA GLU A 51 -19.24 18.26 9.98
C GLU A 51 -19.81 17.37 11.10
N ILE A 52 -19.20 16.21 11.35
CA ILE A 52 -19.63 15.31 12.42
C ILE A 52 -19.18 15.88 13.77
N PRO A 53 -20.09 16.07 14.73
CA PRO A 53 -19.76 16.56 16.05
C PRO A 53 -18.71 15.68 16.75
N HIS A 54 -17.93 16.29 17.63
CA HIS A 54 -16.92 15.64 18.51
C HIS A 54 -15.66 15.11 17.82
N LEU A 55 -15.56 15.06 16.49
CA LEU A 55 -14.34 14.66 15.81
C LEU A 55 -13.34 15.81 15.79
N ASP A 56 -12.14 15.60 16.36
CA ASP A 56 -11.07 16.59 16.39
C ASP A 56 -9.83 16.08 15.66
N PHE A 57 -9.78 16.33 14.35
CA PHE A 57 -8.71 15.89 13.44
C PHE A 57 -7.34 16.53 13.69
N THR A 58 -7.20 17.40 14.71
CA THR A 58 -5.91 17.95 15.14
C THR A 58 -5.21 17.06 16.17
N LYS A 59 -5.87 16.03 16.66
CA LYS A 59 -5.36 15.15 17.70
C LYS A 59 -4.49 14.02 17.16
N PRO A 60 -3.55 13.49 17.97
CA PRO A 60 -2.58 12.49 17.51
C PRO A 60 -3.17 11.12 17.13
N TRP A 61 -4.40 10.83 17.52
CA TRP A 61 -5.12 9.63 17.08
C TRP A 61 -5.73 9.74 15.69
N TRP A 62 -5.63 10.91 15.07
CA TRP A 62 -5.92 11.17 13.67
C TRP A 62 -4.58 11.41 12.96
N PRO A 63 -3.98 10.39 12.29
CA PRO A 63 -2.70 10.57 11.62
C PRO A 63 -2.78 11.65 10.54
N SER A 64 -1.89 12.65 10.60
CA SER A 64 -1.92 13.78 9.66
C SER A 64 -1.84 13.32 8.22
N PHE A 65 -0.98 12.33 7.92
CA PHE A 65 -0.82 11.81 6.56
C PHE A 65 -2.13 11.23 5.98
N THR A 66 -3.04 10.67 6.79
CA THR A 66 -4.35 10.19 6.33
C THR A 66 -5.35 11.34 6.21
N VAL A 67 -5.35 12.25 7.18
CA VAL A 67 -6.22 13.42 7.18
C VAL A 67 -5.90 14.33 5.98
N ASP A 68 -4.61 14.60 5.74
CA ASP A 68 -4.17 15.47 4.66
C ASP A 68 -4.45 14.83 3.28
N SER A 69 -4.17 13.51 3.14
CA SER A 69 -4.46 12.77 1.92
C SER A 69 -5.96 12.77 1.57
N LEU A 70 -6.85 12.58 2.55
CA LEU A 70 -8.29 12.39 2.30
C LEU A 70 -9.12 13.68 2.32
N THR A 71 -8.50 14.83 2.61
CA THR A 71 -9.19 16.12 2.67
C THR A 71 -9.03 16.91 1.37
N VAL A 72 -10.13 17.17 0.68
CA VAL A 72 -10.19 18.04 -0.51
C VAL A 72 -11.26 19.12 -0.27
N ASN A 73 -10.98 20.36 -0.58
CA ASN A 73 -11.88 21.50 -0.38
C ASN A 73 -12.47 21.58 1.05
N GLY A 74 -11.68 21.21 2.05
CA GLY A 74 -12.14 21.14 3.45
C GLY A 74 -13.13 20.03 3.77
N LYS A 75 -13.46 19.13 2.84
CA LYS A 75 -14.33 17.97 3.02
C LYS A 75 -13.53 16.69 3.14
N MET A 76 -14.03 15.74 3.91
CA MET A 76 -13.45 14.41 4.08
C MET A 76 -14.57 13.40 4.31
N TYR A 77 -14.69 12.38 3.45
CA TYR A 77 -15.76 11.39 3.51
C TYR A 77 -15.30 10.04 4.06
N LEU A 78 -14.01 9.82 4.10
CA LEU A 78 -13.38 8.59 4.53
C LEU A 78 -12.31 8.91 5.57
N TYR A 79 -12.05 7.98 6.48
CA TYR A 79 -10.91 8.09 7.38
C TYR A 79 -10.18 6.76 7.56
N SER A 80 -8.89 6.84 7.82
CA SER A 80 -8.04 5.74 8.22
C SER A 80 -7.27 6.18 9.47
N ASN A 81 -7.32 5.38 10.52
CA ASN A 81 -6.62 5.66 11.76
C ASN A 81 -6.29 4.36 12.52
N TYR A 82 -6.05 4.45 13.81
CA TYR A 82 -5.67 3.31 14.64
C TYR A 82 -6.85 2.54 15.26
N SER A 83 -8.10 2.86 14.92
CA SER A 83 -9.27 2.08 15.37
C SER A 83 -9.28 0.65 14.83
N GLY A 84 -8.56 0.42 13.72
CA GLY A 84 -8.26 -0.90 13.17
C GLY A 84 -6.76 -1.08 12.94
N TYR A 85 -6.33 -2.31 12.72
CA TYR A 85 -4.91 -2.60 12.46
C TYR A 85 -4.59 -2.82 10.97
N ASN A 86 -5.58 -2.73 10.08
CA ASN A 86 -5.36 -2.97 8.65
C ASN A 86 -4.37 -1.99 8.03
N GLY A 87 -4.51 -0.70 8.28
CA GLY A 87 -3.57 0.30 7.80
C GLY A 87 -2.15 0.15 8.37
N LEU A 88 -2.03 -0.43 9.57
CA LEU A 88 -0.73 -0.77 10.15
C LEU A 88 -0.09 -1.95 9.41
N ARG A 89 -0.82 -3.07 9.31
CA ARG A 89 -0.32 -4.29 8.68
C ARG A 89 -0.18 -4.19 7.15
N GLY A 90 -0.98 -3.33 6.52
CA GLY A 90 -0.95 -3.08 5.08
C GLY A 90 0.21 -2.20 4.61
N THR A 91 1.02 -1.66 5.54
CA THR A 91 2.17 -0.80 5.20
C THR A 91 3.23 -1.58 4.41
N LYS A 92 3.63 -1.03 3.27
CA LYS A 92 4.57 -1.66 2.34
C LYS A 92 6.00 -1.56 2.83
N ASN A 93 6.75 -2.64 2.59
CA ASN A 93 8.14 -2.80 2.98
C ASN A 93 8.85 -3.85 2.11
N MET A 94 10.13 -4.05 2.34
CA MET A 94 10.90 -5.17 1.80
C MET A 94 11.38 -6.10 2.92
N TYR A 95 11.68 -7.34 2.54
CA TYR A 95 12.30 -8.35 3.39
C TYR A 95 13.62 -8.79 2.78
N VAL A 96 14.59 -9.11 3.65
CA VAL A 96 15.89 -9.67 3.27
C VAL A 96 16.14 -10.98 4.02
N ASN A 97 16.62 -11.99 3.32
CA ASN A 97 17.11 -13.23 3.91
C ASN A 97 18.54 -13.00 4.43
N LEU A 98 18.70 -12.92 5.76
CA LEU A 98 19.95 -12.55 6.41
C LEU A 98 21.03 -13.62 6.29
N GLU A 99 20.64 -14.90 6.28
CA GLU A 99 21.59 -16.01 6.08
C GLU A 99 22.16 -15.95 4.65
N LYS A 100 21.30 -15.76 3.65
CA LYS A 100 21.74 -15.64 2.26
C LYS A 100 22.53 -14.37 1.99
N LEU A 101 22.19 -13.27 2.66
CA LEU A 101 22.99 -12.05 2.59
C LEU A 101 24.44 -12.31 3.04
N GLN A 102 24.59 -13.05 4.15
CA GLN A 102 25.89 -13.43 4.68
C GLN A 102 26.61 -14.44 3.77
N ASP A 103 25.94 -15.51 3.32
CA ASP A 103 26.49 -16.53 2.43
C ASP A 103 27.06 -15.92 1.15
N LEU A 104 26.38 -14.92 0.60
CA LEU A 104 26.76 -14.19 -0.60
C LEU A 104 27.80 -13.08 -0.33
N SER A 105 28.14 -12.83 0.92
CA SER A 105 29.09 -11.77 1.33
C SER A 105 28.68 -10.38 0.82
N LEU A 106 27.40 -10.08 0.83
CA LEU A 106 26.85 -8.78 0.40
C LEU A 106 26.88 -7.76 1.55
N ASP A 107 27.00 -6.49 1.20
CA ASP A 107 26.95 -5.39 2.15
C ASP A 107 25.60 -5.30 2.86
N SER A 108 25.62 -4.76 4.08
CA SER A 108 24.44 -4.59 4.91
C SER A 108 23.43 -3.60 4.31
N PRO A 109 22.23 -3.99 3.94
CA PRO A 109 21.20 -3.05 3.49
C PRO A 109 20.74 -2.10 4.60
N TYR A 110 20.90 -2.47 5.87
CA TYR A 110 20.59 -1.59 7.00
C TYR A 110 21.51 -0.37 7.04
N ASP A 111 22.82 -0.57 6.78
CA ASP A 111 23.77 0.54 6.73
C ASP A 111 23.50 1.43 5.51
N MET A 112 23.11 0.86 4.39
CA MET A 112 22.65 1.63 3.23
C MET A 112 21.43 2.47 3.56
N VAL A 113 20.44 1.95 4.31
CA VAL A 113 19.28 2.73 4.75
C VAL A 113 19.69 3.91 5.64
N ARG A 114 20.57 3.68 6.62
CA ARG A 114 21.09 4.73 7.51
C ARG A 114 21.82 5.85 6.78
N ASN A 115 22.53 5.48 5.71
CA ASN A 115 23.29 6.41 4.89
C ASN A 115 22.49 7.02 3.73
N GLN A 116 21.21 6.68 3.58
CA GLN A 116 20.36 7.04 2.43
C GLN A 116 20.90 6.53 1.08
N GLU A 117 21.58 5.41 1.09
CA GLU A 117 22.14 4.71 -0.07
C GLU A 117 21.28 3.51 -0.52
N TRP A 118 20.22 3.17 0.23
CA TRP A 118 19.29 2.10 -0.11
C TRP A 118 18.34 2.58 -1.21
N THR A 119 18.82 2.50 -2.47
CA THR A 119 18.08 2.90 -3.67
C THR A 119 17.63 1.69 -4.49
N LEU A 120 16.72 1.92 -5.44
CA LEU A 120 16.28 0.88 -6.37
C LEU A 120 17.45 0.32 -7.19
N ASP A 121 18.37 1.17 -7.62
CA ASP A 121 19.57 0.75 -8.33
C ASP A 121 20.46 -0.18 -7.49
N ARG A 122 20.56 0.09 -6.17
CA ARG A 122 21.29 -0.82 -5.25
C ARG A 122 20.61 -2.18 -5.14
N VAL A 123 19.28 -2.22 -5.04
CA VAL A 123 18.53 -3.50 -5.04
C VAL A 123 18.77 -4.26 -6.33
N ILE A 124 18.72 -3.57 -7.47
CA ILE A 124 18.99 -4.16 -8.80
C ILE A 124 20.41 -4.73 -8.85
N GLU A 125 21.40 -3.98 -8.41
CA GLU A 125 22.81 -4.41 -8.38
C GLU A 125 23.01 -5.63 -7.48
N MET A 126 22.47 -5.59 -6.25
CA MET A 126 22.59 -6.68 -5.27
C MET A 126 21.90 -7.96 -5.71
N THR A 127 20.91 -7.87 -6.57
CA THR A 127 20.14 -9.04 -7.05
C THR A 127 20.60 -9.56 -8.41
N LYS A 128 21.49 -8.82 -9.08
CA LYS A 128 21.91 -9.11 -10.45
C LYS A 128 22.64 -10.45 -10.56
N GLY A 129 22.11 -11.34 -11.40
CA GLY A 129 22.72 -12.64 -11.69
C GLY A 129 22.67 -13.66 -10.56
N ILE A 130 22.02 -13.35 -9.43
CA ILE A 130 21.84 -14.29 -8.31
C ILE A 130 20.72 -15.27 -8.67
N TYR A 131 21.11 -16.42 -9.20
CA TYR A 131 20.22 -17.53 -9.54
C TYR A 131 20.92 -18.87 -9.26
N THR A 132 20.17 -19.82 -8.72
CA THR A 132 20.64 -21.21 -8.55
C THR A 132 19.47 -22.14 -8.83
N ASP A 133 19.65 -23.01 -9.81
CA ASP A 133 18.75 -24.16 -10.04
C ASP A 133 18.98 -25.18 -8.91
N LEU A 134 18.06 -25.23 -7.95
CA LEU A 134 18.22 -26.04 -6.75
C LEU A 134 17.84 -27.50 -6.97
N ASN A 135 16.92 -27.78 -7.89
CA ASN A 135 16.45 -29.13 -8.18
C ASN A 135 17.10 -29.77 -9.42
N GLY A 136 17.86 -29.00 -10.23
CA GLY A 136 18.63 -29.46 -11.38
C GLY A 136 17.78 -29.80 -12.60
N ASP A 137 16.54 -29.26 -12.69
CA ASP A 137 15.62 -29.58 -13.79
C ASP A 137 15.79 -28.64 -15.00
N GLY A 138 16.55 -27.55 -14.87
CA GLY A 138 16.78 -26.54 -15.89
C GLY A 138 15.61 -25.62 -16.17
N GLU A 139 14.51 -25.75 -15.43
CA GLU A 139 13.35 -24.89 -15.51
C GLU A 139 13.45 -23.79 -14.43
N ARG A 140 13.00 -22.58 -14.75
CA ARG A 140 12.99 -21.45 -13.77
C ARG A 140 11.65 -21.40 -13.09
N THR A 141 11.58 -21.93 -11.87
CA THR A 141 10.37 -22.04 -11.08
C THR A 141 10.56 -21.44 -9.68
N ARG A 142 9.51 -21.43 -8.86
CA ARG A 142 9.59 -21.00 -7.46
C ARG A 142 10.52 -21.87 -6.60
N ASP A 143 10.84 -23.08 -7.07
CA ASP A 143 11.67 -24.05 -6.31
C ASP A 143 13.16 -23.76 -6.43
N ASP A 144 13.54 -22.72 -7.20
CA ASP A 144 14.90 -22.25 -7.38
C ASP A 144 15.19 -21.05 -6.48
N PHE A 145 16.49 -20.74 -6.33
CA PHE A 145 16.93 -19.57 -5.58
C PHE A 145 17.14 -18.35 -6.49
N TYR A 146 16.65 -17.20 -6.05
CA TYR A 146 16.73 -15.92 -6.77
C TYR A 146 17.24 -14.78 -5.89
N GLY A 147 17.83 -13.76 -6.52
CA GLY A 147 18.16 -12.51 -5.84
C GLY A 147 16.90 -11.72 -5.42
N PHE A 148 15.85 -11.77 -6.23
CA PHE A 148 14.56 -11.13 -5.93
C PHE A 148 13.40 -11.95 -6.44
N ALA A 149 12.36 -12.08 -5.63
CA ALA A 149 11.11 -12.71 -6.03
C ALA A 149 9.95 -11.72 -5.95
N PHE A 150 9.19 -11.62 -7.05
CA PHE A 150 7.98 -10.80 -7.13
C PHE A 150 6.89 -11.51 -7.91
N THR A 151 5.75 -11.70 -7.27
CA THR A 151 4.60 -12.39 -7.88
C THR A 151 3.34 -11.55 -7.85
N GLY A 152 3.44 -10.38 -7.24
CA GLY A 152 2.31 -9.56 -6.89
C GLY A 152 1.91 -8.52 -7.92
N LEU A 153 1.12 -7.61 -7.44
CA LEU A 153 0.70 -6.41 -8.12
C LEU A 153 1.53 -5.23 -7.63
N PHE A 154 1.77 -4.26 -8.50
CA PHE A 154 2.60 -3.08 -8.22
C PHE A 154 1.86 -2.01 -7.38
N TYR A 155 0.97 -2.43 -6.49
CA TYR A 155 0.27 -1.50 -5.61
C TYR A 155 1.26 -0.77 -4.69
N GLY A 156 1.24 0.56 -4.72
CA GLY A 156 2.08 1.42 -3.91
C GLY A 156 3.49 1.66 -4.44
N TRP A 157 3.88 1.08 -5.57
CA TRP A 157 5.22 1.29 -6.11
C TRP A 157 5.44 2.72 -6.59
N LEU A 158 4.45 3.31 -7.29
CA LEU A 158 4.54 4.71 -7.71
C LEU A 158 4.70 5.62 -6.49
N GLU A 159 3.82 5.44 -5.51
CA GLU A 159 3.76 6.27 -4.31
C GLU A 159 5.00 6.07 -3.42
N ASN A 160 5.51 4.84 -3.30
CA ASN A 160 6.77 4.58 -2.59
C ASN A 160 7.95 5.31 -3.23
N PHE A 161 7.90 5.55 -4.54
CA PHE A 161 8.88 6.33 -5.29
C PHE A 161 8.51 7.81 -5.43
N GLY A 162 7.55 8.29 -4.62
CA GLY A 162 7.18 9.69 -4.54
C GLY A 162 6.34 10.20 -5.71
N VAL A 163 5.62 9.32 -6.42
CA VAL A 163 4.70 9.68 -7.51
C VAL A 163 3.28 9.29 -7.16
N GLU A 164 2.37 10.24 -7.22
CA GLU A 164 0.92 10.02 -7.16
C GLU A 164 0.32 10.27 -8.53
N ALA A 165 -0.69 9.47 -8.93
CA ALA A 165 -1.40 9.71 -10.18
C ALA A 165 -2.26 10.97 -10.12
N TYR A 166 -2.87 11.23 -8.96
CA TYR A 166 -3.63 12.44 -8.66
C TYR A 166 -3.02 13.13 -7.45
N THR A 167 -2.80 14.42 -7.52
CA THR A 167 -2.32 15.24 -6.40
C THR A 167 -3.31 16.36 -6.09
N HIS A 168 -3.30 16.82 -4.84
CA HIS A 168 -4.05 18.00 -4.47
C HIS A 168 -3.45 19.22 -5.18
N ALA A 169 -4.32 20.09 -5.73
CA ALA A 169 -3.89 21.39 -6.23
C ALA A 169 -3.37 22.26 -5.09
N GLU A 170 -2.54 23.26 -5.40
CA GLU A 170 -1.92 24.14 -4.39
C GLU A 170 -2.94 24.85 -3.49
N ASP A 171 -4.14 25.14 -4.00
CA ASP A 171 -5.21 25.77 -3.21
C ASP A 171 -5.96 24.80 -2.29
N GLY A 172 -5.68 23.50 -2.36
CA GLY A 172 -6.32 22.44 -1.59
C GLY A 172 -7.79 22.19 -1.91
N LYS A 173 -8.33 22.77 -2.99
CA LYS A 173 -9.76 22.69 -3.33
C LYS A 173 -10.09 21.63 -4.37
N THR A 174 -9.13 21.30 -5.20
CA THR A 174 -9.28 20.35 -6.29
C THR A 174 -8.13 19.34 -6.31
N VAL A 175 -8.29 18.33 -7.12
CA VAL A 175 -7.22 17.39 -7.45
C VAL A 175 -6.91 17.47 -8.94
N GLU A 176 -5.67 17.17 -9.28
CA GLU A 176 -5.12 17.27 -10.63
C GLU A 176 -4.45 15.97 -11.04
N LEU A 177 -4.42 15.69 -12.35
CA LEU A 177 -3.69 14.57 -12.94
C LEU A 177 -2.22 14.94 -13.09
N THR A 178 -1.34 14.27 -12.35
CA THR A 178 0.09 14.62 -12.27
C THR A 178 1.05 13.51 -12.69
N LEU A 179 0.50 12.37 -13.15
CA LEU A 179 1.31 11.20 -13.50
C LEU A 179 2.27 11.40 -14.67
N ASN A 180 1.97 12.30 -15.61
CA ASN A 180 2.80 12.49 -16.81
C ASN A 180 4.02 13.39 -16.54
N ASN A 181 5.03 12.79 -15.96
CA ASN A 181 6.29 13.45 -15.63
C ASN A 181 7.49 12.51 -15.84
N ASP A 182 8.70 13.08 -15.86
CA ASP A 182 9.94 12.33 -16.12
C ASP A 182 10.20 11.24 -15.07
N ARG A 183 9.81 11.47 -13.81
CA ARG A 183 9.98 10.50 -12.72
C ARG A 183 9.12 9.26 -12.94
N THR A 184 7.90 9.41 -13.43
CA THR A 184 7.04 8.29 -13.80
C THR A 184 7.65 7.46 -14.92
N VAL A 185 8.20 8.12 -15.94
CA VAL A 185 8.90 7.43 -17.05
C VAL A 185 10.09 6.65 -16.51
N GLN A 186 10.91 7.26 -15.66
CA GLN A 186 12.05 6.62 -15.00
C GLN A 186 11.61 5.37 -14.23
N ILE A 187 10.54 5.46 -13.42
CA ILE A 187 10.02 4.32 -12.66
C ILE A 187 9.61 3.18 -13.60
N VAL A 188 8.82 3.48 -14.64
CA VAL A 188 8.34 2.47 -15.59
C VAL A 188 9.52 1.77 -16.28
N ASP A 189 10.47 2.53 -16.80
CA ASP A 189 11.61 2.00 -17.55
C ASP A 189 12.54 1.18 -16.64
N THR A 190 12.85 1.67 -15.43
CA THR A 190 13.71 0.97 -14.47
C THR A 190 13.08 -0.32 -13.98
N VAL A 191 11.81 -0.28 -13.54
CA VAL A 191 11.12 -1.46 -13.02
C VAL A 191 10.90 -2.50 -14.12
N LYS A 192 10.53 -2.07 -15.33
CA LYS A 192 10.38 -2.97 -16.48
C LYS A 192 11.71 -3.58 -16.90
N GLY A 193 12.76 -2.77 -16.94
CA GLY A 193 14.12 -3.23 -17.22
C GLY A 193 14.59 -4.28 -16.23
N TRP A 194 14.32 -4.07 -14.95
CA TRP A 194 14.71 -4.97 -13.87
C TRP A 194 13.88 -6.26 -13.84
N LEU A 195 12.56 -6.15 -13.74
CA LEU A 195 11.71 -7.32 -13.47
C LEU A 195 11.34 -8.11 -14.73
N TYR A 196 11.22 -7.44 -15.89
CA TYR A 196 10.69 -8.06 -17.09
C TYR A 196 11.73 -8.31 -18.18
N ASN A 197 12.64 -7.36 -18.46
CA ASN A 197 13.52 -7.42 -19.62
C ASN A 197 14.84 -8.17 -19.42
N GLY A 198 15.12 -8.75 -18.25
CA GLY A 198 16.25 -9.65 -18.24
C GLY A 198 17.26 -9.61 -17.11
N ASN A 199 16.85 -9.39 -15.89
CA ASN A 199 17.70 -9.75 -14.77
C ASN A 199 17.56 -11.25 -14.48
N GLU A 200 18.64 -12.03 -14.68
CA GLU A 200 18.62 -13.48 -14.38
C GLU A 200 18.39 -13.77 -12.89
N GLY A 201 18.70 -12.82 -12.02
CA GLY A 201 18.48 -12.92 -10.57
C GLY A 201 17.06 -12.66 -10.10
N VAL A 202 16.09 -12.47 -11.01
CA VAL A 202 14.72 -12.14 -10.64
C VAL A 202 13.75 -13.25 -11.01
N TYR A 203 12.91 -13.65 -10.05
CA TYR A 203 11.69 -14.40 -10.31
C TYR A 203 10.51 -13.42 -10.39
N TYR A 204 9.92 -13.30 -11.58
CA TYR A 204 8.70 -12.51 -11.79
C TYR A 204 7.60 -13.41 -12.37
N LYS A 205 6.51 -13.62 -11.61
CA LYS A 205 5.45 -14.58 -11.95
C LYS A 205 4.86 -14.37 -13.34
N SER A 206 4.72 -13.14 -13.83
CA SER A 206 4.21 -12.87 -15.17
C SER A 206 5.14 -13.32 -16.30
N LYS A 207 6.40 -13.60 -15.99
CA LYS A 207 7.44 -14.03 -16.95
C LYS A 207 7.83 -15.49 -16.81
N HIS A 208 7.76 -16.01 -15.58
CA HIS A 208 8.18 -17.38 -15.27
C HIS A 208 7.00 -18.32 -15.13
N LYS A 209 7.24 -19.59 -15.34
CA LYS A 209 6.23 -20.63 -15.21
C LYS A 209 5.84 -20.75 -13.73
N SER A 210 4.58 -20.47 -13.43
CA SER A 210 4.00 -20.81 -12.13
C SER A 210 3.53 -22.26 -12.17
N LEU A 211 3.97 -23.07 -11.21
CA LEU A 211 3.58 -24.49 -11.10
C LEU A 211 2.29 -24.66 -10.28
N HIS A 212 1.98 -23.69 -9.42
CA HIS A 212 0.81 -23.73 -8.55
C HIS A 212 0.09 -22.40 -8.49
N ASP A 213 -1.23 -22.41 -8.34
CA ASP A 213 -2.04 -21.20 -8.14
C ASP A 213 -1.65 -20.44 -6.85
N THR A 214 -1.06 -21.15 -5.89
CA THR A 214 -0.58 -20.63 -4.60
C THR A 214 0.81 -20.01 -4.66
N ASP A 215 1.48 -20.01 -5.82
CA ASP A 215 2.80 -19.38 -5.95
C ASP A 215 2.70 -17.88 -5.68
N SER A 216 3.16 -17.46 -4.52
CA SER A 216 3.18 -16.07 -4.08
C SER A 216 4.56 -15.69 -3.55
N TYR A 217 4.91 -14.41 -3.64
CA TYR A 217 6.19 -13.92 -3.15
C TYR A 217 6.43 -14.21 -1.67
N PRO A 218 5.43 -14.15 -0.76
CA PRO A 218 5.66 -14.48 0.63
C PRO A 218 6.07 -15.93 0.82
N VAL A 219 5.43 -16.87 0.10
CA VAL A 219 5.74 -18.30 0.18
C VAL A 219 7.15 -18.58 -0.34
N ILE A 220 7.53 -18.04 -1.50
CA ILE A 220 8.88 -18.20 -2.06
C ILE A 220 9.95 -17.70 -1.05
N PHE A 221 9.67 -16.57 -0.40
CA PHE A 221 10.57 -16.02 0.62
C PHE A 221 10.58 -16.87 1.90
N ALA A 222 9.43 -17.33 2.37
CA ALA A 222 9.31 -18.20 3.55
C ALA A 222 10.01 -19.54 3.37
N ASP A 223 10.04 -20.06 2.14
CA ASP A 223 10.79 -21.28 1.76
C ASP A 223 12.33 -21.01 1.67
N GLY A 224 12.79 -19.77 1.86
CA GLY A 224 14.21 -19.40 1.77
C GLY A 224 14.73 -19.24 0.34
N ASN A 225 13.86 -19.25 -0.66
CA ASN A 225 14.20 -19.33 -2.09
C ASN A 225 14.46 -17.96 -2.76
N CYS A 226 14.57 -16.88 -1.98
CA CYS A 226 15.07 -15.63 -2.52
C CYS A 226 15.81 -14.80 -1.47
N LEU A 227 16.69 -13.89 -1.95
CA LEU A 227 17.43 -12.97 -1.11
C LEU A 227 16.57 -11.81 -0.64
N PHE A 228 15.84 -11.17 -1.56
CA PHE A 228 14.92 -10.08 -1.24
C PHE A 228 13.52 -10.35 -1.80
N THR A 229 12.53 -9.80 -1.12
CA THR A 229 11.16 -9.73 -1.65
C THR A 229 10.46 -8.44 -1.20
N TYR A 230 9.47 -8.01 -1.98
CA TYR A 230 8.57 -6.91 -1.66
C TYR A 230 7.34 -7.45 -0.96
N GLY A 231 6.84 -6.72 0.04
CA GLY A 231 5.65 -7.14 0.75
C GLY A 231 4.94 -6.02 1.49
N SER A 232 4.27 -6.42 2.53
CA SER A 232 3.72 -5.55 3.55
C SER A 232 3.82 -6.24 4.92
N LEU A 233 3.66 -5.49 5.98
CA LEU A 233 3.86 -6.00 7.34
C LEU A 233 2.91 -7.15 7.73
N TYR A 234 1.84 -7.39 6.97
CA TYR A 234 0.97 -8.55 7.20
C TYR A 234 1.71 -9.89 6.97
N VAL A 235 2.69 -9.92 6.06
CA VAL A 235 3.45 -11.14 5.72
C VAL A 235 4.12 -11.74 6.95
N LEU A 236 4.51 -10.90 7.92
CA LEU A 236 5.08 -11.34 9.19
C LEU A 236 4.12 -12.22 10.01
N LEU A 237 2.83 -11.92 9.94
CA LEU A 237 1.80 -12.59 10.71
C LEU A 237 1.27 -13.85 10.02
N ASP A 238 1.23 -13.82 8.71
CA ASP A 238 0.58 -14.84 7.90
C ASP A 238 1.59 -15.92 7.44
N GLU A 239 2.68 -15.52 6.80
CA GLU A 239 3.62 -16.45 6.14
C GLU A 239 4.91 -16.69 6.96
N LEU A 240 5.49 -15.61 7.51
CA LEU A 240 6.78 -15.72 8.19
C LEU A 240 6.71 -16.18 9.64
N VAL A 241 5.52 -16.21 10.23
CA VAL A 241 5.33 -16.58 11.64
C VAL A 241 5.83 -17.99 11.97
N ASN A 242 5.79 -18.91 11.01
CA ASN A 242 6.23 -20.29 11.13
C ASN A 242 7.33 -20.69 10.13
N ALA A 243 7.91 -19.70 9.43
CA ALA A 243 8.98 -19.98 8.48
C ALA A 243 10.33 -20.13 9.19
N ASP A 244 11.18 -21.00 8.67
CA ASP A 244 12.53 -21.23 9.19
C ASP A 244 13.53 -20.16 8.70
N VAL A 245 13.16 -19.30 7.73
CA VAL A 245 14.04 -18.26 7.20
C VAL A 245 14.37 -17.20 8.24
N VAL A 246 15.66 -16.90 8.40
CA VAL A 246 16.13 -15.78 9.21
C VAL A 246 16.05 -14.52 8.36
N TYR A 247 15.15 -13.62 8.68
CA TYR A 247 14.87 -12.46 7.85
C TYR A 247 15.09 -11.13 8.55
N GLY A 248 15.32 -10.10 7.74
CA GLY A 248 15.32 -8.71 8.15
C GLY A 248 14.19 -7.92 7.48
N ILE A 249 13.81 -6.82 8.11
CA ILE A 249 12.79 -5.88 7.62
C ILE A 249 13.50 -4.63 7.11
N LEU A 250 13.12 -4.15 5.93
CA LEU A 250 13.67 -2.96 5.30
C LEU A 250 12.54 -2.05 4.82
N PRO A 251 12.72 -0.73 4.80
CA PRO A 251 11.82 0.15 4.08
C PRO A 251 11.88 -0.16 2.57
N MET A 252 10.88 0.28 1.82
CA MET A 252 11.00 0.36 0.37
C MET A 252 12.22 1.23 0.01
N PRO A 253 12.99 0.87 -1.04
CA PRO A 253 14.13 1.68 -1.44
C PRO A 253 13.69 3.06 -1.94
N LEU A 254 14.58 4.02 -1.88
CA LEU A 254 14.45 5.27 -2.63
C LEU A 254 14.49 4.95 -4.14
N LEU A 255 13.81 5.72 -4.96
CA LEU A 255 13.98 5.57 -6.42
C LEU A 255 15.44 5.89 -6.81
N ASP A 256 15.93 7.01 -6.27
CA ASP A 256 17.27 7.55 -6.49
C ASP A 256 17.65 8.49 -5.33
N GLU A 257 18.86 9.08 -5.40
CA GLU A 257 19.39 9.99 -4.37
C GLU A 257 18.64 11.32 -4.25
N THR A 258 17.73 11.64 -5.16
CA THR A 258 16.89 12.85 -5.08
C THR A 258 15.65 12.67 -4.22
N GLN A 259 15.29 11.43 -3.90
CA GLN A 259 14.20 11.14 -2.98
C GLN A 259 14.67 11.26 -1.53
N GLU A 260 14.08 12.16 -0.76
CA GLU A 260 14.54 12.51 0.60
C GLU A 260 14.12 11.48 1.67
N SER A 261 13.05 10.71 1.44
CA SER A 261 12.47 9.84 2.46
C SER A 261 12.06 8.47 1.93
N TYR A 262 12.25 7.44 2.75
CA TYR A 262 11.75 6.09 2.53
C TYR A 262 10.25 6.04 2.78
N LEU A 263 9.44 6.14 1.74
CA LEU A 263 7.99 6.15 1.85
C LEU A 263 7.42 4.74 2.04
N GLY A 264 6.45 4.60 2.91
CA GLY A 264 5.72 3.36 3.17
C GLY A 264 4.23 3.53 2.88
N VAL A 265 3.79 3.18 1.68
CA VAL A 265 2.36 3.22 1.37
C VAL A 265 1.62 2.25 2.27
N CYS A 266 0.56 2.71 2.93
CA CYS A 266 -0.35 1.83 3.63
C CYS A 266 -1.66 1.68 2.85
N TYR A 267 -2.11 0.42 2.76
CA TYR A 267 -3.47 0.10 2.34
C TYR A 267 -4.29 -0.22 3.57
N ASP A 268 -5.45 0.40 3.64
CA ASP A 268 -6.38 0.21 4.74
C ASP A 268 -7.74 -0.20 4.15
N SER A 269 -8.66 -0.47 5.00
CA SER A 269 -10.07 -0.47 4.67
C SER A 269 -10.64 0.77 5.34
N PRO A 270 -10.79 1.90 4.61
CA PRO A 270 -11.18 3.15 5.23
C PRO A 270 -12.59 3.05 5.82
N MET A 271 -12.77 3.76 6.90
CA MET A 271 -14.03 3.85 7.63
C MET A 271 -14.85 5.04 7.10
N TRP A 272 -16.17 4.92 7.19
CA TRP A 272 -17.12 5.91 6.70
C TRP A 272 -18.38 5.93 7.54
N ILE A 273 -19.07 7.07 7.56
CA ILE A 273 -20.37 7.26 8.24
C ILE A 273 -21.42 7.46 7.15
N PRO A 274 -22.49 6.63 7.09
CA PRO A 274 -23.52 6.75 6.06
C PRO A 274 -24.38 7.98 6.25
N THR A 275 -24.92 8.54 5.16
CA THR A 275 -25.82 9.69 5.21
C THR A 275 -27.17 9.40 5.89
N THR A 276 -27.48 8.14 6.12
CA THR A 276 -28.72 7.69 6.81
C THR A 276 -28.59 7.63 8.33
N VAL A 277 -27.40 7.91 8.91
CA VAL A 277 -27.22 7.92 10.37
C VAL A 277 -28.13 8.96 11.02
N SER A 278 -28.95 8.51 11.98
CA SER A 278 -29.95 9.38 12.64
C SER A 278 -29.40 10.16 13.83
N ASP A 279 -28.34 9.66 14.49
CA ASP A 279 -27.75 10.27 15.69
C ASP A 279 -26.25 10.55 15.47
N MET A 280 -25.96 11.63 14.75
CA MET A 280 -24.60 12.06 14.43
C MET A 280 -23.79 12.42 15.69
N ASP A 281 -24.45 12.92 16.75
CA ASP A 281 -23.80 13.28 18.02
C ASP A 281 -23.24 12.03 18.71
N ARG A 282 -24.09 10.99 18.85
CA ARG A 282 -23.67 9.69 19.39
C ARG A 282 -22.57 9.05 18.54
N THR A 283 -22.73 9.04 17.22
CA THR A 283 -21.78 8.42 16.29
C THR A 283 -20.41 9.11 16.37
N GLY A 284 -20.39 10.45 16.40
CA GLY A 284 -19.15 11.21 16.56
C GLY A 284 -18.43 10.90 17.86
N VAL A 285 -19.15 10.87 19.00
CA VAL A 285 -18.56 10.48 20.30
C VAL A 285 -17.97 9.07 20.26
N VAL A 286 -18.65 8.11 19.64
CA VAL A 286 -18.18 6.72 19.55
C VAL A 286 -16.95 6.61 18.66
N VAL A 287 -16.96 7.26 17.49
CA VAL A 287 -15.81 7.24 16.55
C VAL A 287 -14.59 7.91 17.18
N GLU A 288 -14.76 9.05 17.85
CA GLU A 288 -13.65 9.71 18.56
C GLU A 288 -13.09 8.81 19.67
N ALA A 289 -13.97 8.19 20.49
CA ALA A 289 -13.53 7.26 21.53
C ALA A 289 -12.79 6.04 20.96
N MET A 290 -13.27 5.45 19.88
CA MET A 290 -12.58 4.34 19.19
C MET A 290 -11.20 4.77 18.68
N SER A 291 -11.08 5.98 18.13
CA SER A 291 -9.84 6.54 17.65
C SER A 291 -8.81 6.72 18.77
N ILE A 292 -9.24 7.26 19.91
CA ILE A 292 -8.43 7.42 21.11
C ILE A 292 -7.93 6.06 21.63
N GLU A 293 -8.83 5.09 21.75
CA GLU A 293 -8.48 3.76 22.25
C GLU A 293 -7.58 3.00 21.29
N GLY A 294 -7.81 3.12 19.98
CA GLY A 294 -6.93 2.55 18.96
C GLY A 294 -5.50 3.10 19.05
N TYR A 295 -5.37 4.42 19.21
CA TYR A 295 -4.08 5.07 19.38
C TYR A 295 -3.35 4.64 20.67
N ARG A 296 -4.09 4.46 21.76
CA ARG A 296 -3.53 4.08 23.06
C ARG A 296 -3.22 2.60 23.20
N THR A 297 -3.94 1.75 22.51
CA THR A 297 -3.88 0.29 22.73
C THR A 297 -3.45 -0.47 21.48
N ILE A 298 -4.09 -0.27 20.31
CA ILE A 298 -3.81 -1.04 19.09
C ILE A 298 -2.44 -0.66 18.53
N LEU A 299 -2.17 0.63 18.36
CA LEU A 299 -0.90 1.09 17.81
C LEU A 299 0.32 0.59 18.60
N PRO A 300 0.45 0.78 19.92
CA PRO A 300 1.59 0.26 20.66
C PRO A 300 1.61 -1.26 20.74
N ALA A 301 0.46 -1.93 20.86
CA ALA A 301 0.41 -3.39 20.85
C ALA A 301 0.90 -3.97 19.52
N TYR A 302 0.57 -3.37 18.41
CA TYR A 302 1.04 -3.82 17.10
C TYR A 302 2.51 -3.45 16.87
N LYS A 303 2.86 -2.16 16.99
CA LYS A 303 4.19 -1.65 16.67
C LYS A 303 5.26 -2.16 17.65
N ASP A 304 5.05 -1.97 18.95
CA ASP A 304 6.09 -2.20 19.94
C ASP A 304 6.08 -3.63 20.47
N VAL A 305 4.90 -4.24 20.68
CA VAL A 305 4.82 -5.59 21.25
C VAL A 305 4.88 -6.65 20.15
N ALA A 306 4.02 -6.58 19.13
CA ALA A 306 4.01 -7.59 18.07
C ALA A 306 5.23 -7.46 17.17
N LEU A 307 5.39 -6.34 16.45
CA LEU A 307 6.47 -6.20 15.48
C LEU A 307 7.84 -6.22 16.14
N LYS A 308 8.14 -5.27 17.04
CA LYS A 308 9.49 -5.11 17.59
C LYS A 308 9.95 -6.22 18.53
N ASN A 309 9.04 -6.83 19.30
CA ASN A 309 9.44 -7.82 20.29
C ASN A 309 9.21 -9.28 19.87
N ARG A 310 8.29 -9.53 18.95
CA ARG A 310 7.93 -10.90 18.57
C ARG A 310 8.41 -11.29 17.18
N TYR A 311 8.38 -10.36 16.23
CA TYR A 311 8.64 -10.64 14.83
C TYR A 311 9.97 -10.07 14.30
N THR A 312 10.66 -9.19 15.03
CA THR A 312 12.03 -8.82 14.67
C THR A 312 13.04 -9.78 15.28
N VAL A 313 13.93 -10.29 14.46
CA VAL A 313 15.05 -11.17 14.88
C VAL A 313 16.25 -10.37 15.35
N ASP A 314 16.32 -9.07 15.01
CA ASP A 314 17.45 -8.20 15.30
C ASP A 314 17.05 -6.75 15.63
N LYS A 315 18.00 -5.99 16.15
CA LYS A 315 17.81 -4.57 16.50
C LYS A 315 17.71 -3.66 15.27
N ASP A 316 18.34 -4.04 14.18
CA ASP A 316 18.36 -3.27 12.95
C ASP A 316 16.97 -3.27 12.32
N SER A 317 16.30 -4.42 12.26
CA SER A 317 14.90 -4.51 11.83
C SER A 317 13.96 -3.65 12.69
N ALA A 318 14.20 -3.54 13.99
CA ALA A 318 13.39 -2.68 14.86
C ALA A 318 13.57 -1.19 14.52
N GLU A 319 14.79 -0.76 14.18
CA GLU A 319 15.07 0.59 13.71
C GLU A 319 14.42 0.87 12.34
N MET A 320 14.51 -0.10 11.41
CA MET A 320 13.87 0.02 10.10
C MET A 320 12.35 0.16 10.22
N LEU A 321 11.73 -0.54 11.17
CA LEU A 321 10.30 -0.35 11.46
C LEU A 321 9.99 1.07 11.92
N ASP A 322 10.85 1.71 12.72
CA ASP A 322 10.64 3.11 13.11
C ASP A 322 10.68 4.05 11.90
N ILE A 323 11.61 3.83 10.96
CA ILE A 323 11.69 4.58 9.70
C ILE A 323 10.42 4.36 8.86
N ILE A 324 9.98 3.12 8.70
CA ILE A 324 8.76 2.76 7.95
C ILE A 324 7.54 3.47 8.56
N PHE A 325 7.38 3.40 9.89
CA PHE A 325 6.22 4.00 10.56
C PHE A 325 6.22 5.53 10.56
N ALA A 326 7.41 6.16 10.56
CA ALA A 326 7.54 7.61 10.49
C ALA A 326 7.15 8.20 9.12
N ASN A 327 7.32 7.42 8.05
CA ASN A 327 7.16 7.87 6.67
C ASN A 327 6.00 7.16 5.93
N ARG A 328 4.97 6.76 6.67
CA ARG A 328 3.77 6.17 6.07
C ARG A 328 3.00 7.21 5.28
N LEU A 329 2.40 6.77 4.20
CA LEU A 329 1.47 7.57 3.41
C LEU A 329 0.24 6.73 3.02
N LEU A 330 -0.88 7.40 2.79
CA LEU A 330 -2.11 6.81 2.28
C LEU A 330 -2.36 7.38 0.88
N SER A 331 -2.45 6.51 -0.12
CA SER A 331 -2.62 6.96 -1.50
C SER A 331 -4.05 7.42 -1.78
N PHE A 332 -4.21 8.72 -2.02
CA PHE A 332 -5.45 9.28 -2.53
C PHE A 332 -5.83 8.68 -3.88
N SER A 333 -4.83 8.57 -4.77
CA SER A 333 -5.00 8.01 -6.10
C SER A 333 -5.53 6.58 -6.07
N TYR A 334 -5.09 5.75 -5.13
CA TYR A 334 -5.56 4.38 -5.00
C TYR A 334 -7.03 4.31 -4.58
N ILE A 335 -7.42 5.14 -3.63
CA ILE A 335 -8.80 5.17 -3.10
C ILE A 335 -9.78 5.71 -4.14
N TYR A 336 -9.43 6.81 -4.78
CA TYR A 336 -10.34 7.54 -5.66
C TYR A 336 -10.16 7.27 -7.16
N GLY A 337 -9.09 6.61 -7.58
CA GLY A 337 -8.80 6.34 -9.00
C GLY A 337 -9.65 5.26 -9.67
N GLY A 338 -10.40 4.47 -8.88
CA GLY A 338 -11.23 3.40 -9.39
C GLY A 338 -10.44 2.13 -9.76
N ASP A 339 -11.14 1.10 -10.23
CA ASP A 339 -10.59 -0.24 -10.43
C ASP A 339 -9.48 -0.35 -11.52
N GLN A 340 -9.43 0.58 -12.45
CA GLN A 340 -8.51 0.57 -13.58
C GLN A 340 -7.97 1.98 -13.88
N GLY A 341 -7.65 2.73 -12.84
CA GLY A 341 -7.07 4.06 -12.96
C GLY A 341 -5.55 4.02 -13.08
N PHE A 342 -4.97 5.18 -13.32
CA PHE A 342 -3.53 5.34 -13.52
C PHE A 342 -2.67 4.98 -12.30
N GLN A 343 -3.23 4.94 -11.09
CA GLN A 343 -2.53 4.41 -9.92
C GLN A 343 -2.14 2.93 -10.05
N GLN A 344 -2.72 2.22 -11.02
CA GLN A 344 -2.40 0.83 -11.33
C GLN A 344 -1.64 0.64 -12.65
N ILE A 345 -1.12 1.72 -13.23
CA ILE A 345 -0.50 1.71 -14.56
C ILE A 345 0.66 0.71 -14.68
N LEU A 346 1.44 0.52 -13.62
CA LEU A 346 2.54 -0.44 -13.61
C LEU A 346 2.07 -1.88 -13.80
N ASN A 347 0.89 -2.24 -13.29
CA ASN A 347 0.30 -3.57 -13.50
C ASN A 347 0.00 -3.85 -14.98
N THR A 348 -0.19 -2.81 -15.77
CA THR A 348 -0.47 -2.92 -17.21
C THR A 348 0.82 -2.82 -18.05
N LEU A 349 1.70 -1.90 -17.72
CA LEU A 349 2.88 -1.61 -18.55
C LEU A 349 4.02 -2.60 -18.34
N ILE A 350 4.27 -3.02 -17.09
CA ILE A 350 5.42 -3.87 -16.80
C ILE A 350 5.33 -5.24 -17.49
N PRO A 351 4.21 -5.99 -17.42
CA PRO A 351 4.11 -7.31 -18.05
C PRO A 351 3.86 -7.27 -19.56
N SER A 352 3.96 -6.13 -20.21
CA SER A 352 3.66 -5.97 -21.64
C SER A 352 4.90 -5.65 -22.48
N ASP A 353 5.16 -6.44 -23.52
CA ASP A 353 6.25 -6.17 -24.47
C ASP A 353 5.98 -4.97 -25.37
N SER A 354 4.72 -4.68 -25.66
CA SER A 354 4.31 -3.73 -26.71
C SER A 354 3.85 -2.37 -26.18
N LEU A 355 3.39 -2.29 -24.92
CA LEU A 355 2.88 -1.04 -24.37
C LEU A 355 4.03 -0.13 -23.89
N GLN A 356 3.95 1.13 -24.29
CA GLN A 356 4.84 2.21 -23.87
C GLN A 356 4.06 3.23 -23.05
N PHE A 357 4.70 3.83 -22.04
CA PHE A 357 4.05 4.78 -21.15
C PHE A 357 3.34 5.91 -21.91
N ALA A 358 4.03 6.63 -22.80
CA ALA A 358 3.48 7.79 -23.48
C ALA A 358 2.23 7.48 -24.31
N SER A 359 2.23 6.37 -25.07
CA SER A 359 1.07 5.97 -25.86
C SER A 359 -0.09 5.48 -25.00
N TYR A 360 0.20 4.74 -23.94
CA TYR A 360 -0.82 4.28 -22.99
C TYR A 360 -1.44 5.46 -22.22
N TYR A 361 -0.60 6.39 -21.75
CA TYR A 361 -1.06 7.61 -21.10
C TYR A 361 -2.01 8.40 -22.00
N THR A 362 -1.57 8.76 -23.21
CA THR A 362 -2.39 9.55 -24.15
C THR A 362 -3.72 8.89 -24.47
N ALA A 363 -3.74 7.56 -24.61
CA ALA A 363 -4.98 6.83 -24.92
C ALA A 363 -5.98 6.81 -23.75
N ASN A 364 -5.51 6.89 -22.50
CA ASN A 364 -6.35 6.78 -21.31
C ASN A 364 -6.56 8.12 -20.57
N GLU A 365 -5.79 9.15 -20.85
CA GLU A 365 -5.90 10.47 -20.25
C GLU A 365 -7.33 11.04 -20.23
N PRO A 366 -8.14 10.95 -21.32
CA PRO A 366 -9.51 11.47 -21.28
C PRO A 366 -10.41 10.78 -20.25
N LYS A 367 -10.18 9.49 -19.98
CA LYS A 367 -10.88 8.74 -18.95
C LYS A 367 -10.50 9.23 -17.56
N GLU A 368 -9.20 9.44 -17.34
CA GLU A 368 -8.68 9.92 -16.05
C GLU A 368 -9.12 11.35 -15.75
N LEU A 369 -9.10 12.23 -16.75
CA LEU A 369 -9.62 13.60 -16.60
C LEU A 369 -11.12 13.62 -16.26
N LYS A 370 -11.90 12.70 -16.82
CA LYS A 370 -13.30 12.54 -16.44
C LYS A 370 -13.41 12.10 -14.97
N ARG A 371 -12.57 11.15 -14.53
CA ARG A 371 -12.56 10.71 -13.13
C ARG A 371 -12.21 11.84 -12.17
N ILE A 372 -11.20 12.65 -12.50
CA ILE A 372 -10.86 13.85 -11.74
C ILE A 372 -12.02 14.84 -11.67
N ALA A 373 -12.73 15.05 -12.78
CA ALA A 373 -13.91 15.91 -12.76
C ALA A 373 -15.02 15.38 -11.83
N GLU A 374 -15.24 14.06 -11.79
CA GLU A 374 -16.17 13.41 -10.86
C GLU A 374 -15.72 13.62 -9.39
N ILE A 375 -14.43 13.43 -9.10
CA ILE A 375 -13.86 13.68 -7.76
C ILE A 375 -14.07 15.14 -7.37
N ASN A 376 -13.63 16.08 -8.21
CA ASN A 376 -13.74 17.50 -7.92
C ASN A 376 -15.20 17.95 -7.74
N ALA A 377 -16.15 17.36 -8.49
CA ALA A 377 -17.58 17.63 -8.32
C ALA A 377 -18.10 17.15 -6.96
N ALA A 378 -17.69 15.97 -6.50
CA ALA A 378 -18.13 15.41 -5.21
C ALA A 378 -17.59 16.23 -4.01
N PHE A 379 -16.41 16.84 -4.16
CA PHE A 379 -15.80 17.70 -3.14
C PHE A 379 -16.12 19.21 -3.33
N SER A 380 -16.83 19.60 -4.39
CA SER A 380 -17.29 21.00 -4.56
C SER A 380 -18.35 21.40 -3.52
N ASP A 381 -18.59 22.71 -3.39
CA ASP A 381 -19.60 23.29 -2.48
C ASP A 381 -21.05 22.96 -2.91
#